data_a7438752c21138a4a4b68a796476183d
#
_entry.id   a7438752c21138a4a4b68a796476183d
#
_cell.length_a   1.000
_cell.length_b   1.000
_cell.length_c   1.000
_cell.angle_alpha   90.00
_cell.angle_beta   90.00
_cell.angle_gamma   90.00
#
_symmetry.space_group_name_H-M   'P 1'
#
loop_
_entity.id
_entity.type
_entity.pdbx_description
1 polymer ?
#
loop_
_entity_poly.entity_id
_entity_poly.type
_entity_poly.pdbx_seq_one_letter_code
_entity_poly.pdbx_strand_id
1 'polypeptide(L)'
;MKKNILLFWCLLCTVTVWAQADTTQKIIPGRKNSPEQQLKPYVILISVDGLRYDYAEKYGAVNLLSWSAGGVKAESMIPSYPSLTFPNHYSIVTGLYPSHHGLVNNYFYDRSRNDSYSMRNPKTIQEGSWYGGTPLWVLAEQQQMLTASFYWVGSEADIKGVFPTYYYRYNEIIPIDRRIQIVKDWLQLPEESRPHLITFYFPEVDHAGHSYGPDAPQTQQAVRWVDSCLQKLTAAVKETGLPVSYILVSDHGMTNVDVDNTLSMPPAVDTAKFIIPRGSELLMLYAKNKEDIQPVYEKLKKEEQHFKVYLRSNMPSYFHFGEKDDVMGRIGDILLIPDWPRVFHFTPNRKPNPGAHGFDPYKVKDMHASFFAWGPAFKSNLKIPSFENVNVYPIVTKILGLKYTEKIDGTSEVADKILKNP
;
A
#
# COMPACT_ATOMS: atom_id res chain seq x y z
N MET A 1 -25.30 73.33 -16.62
CA MET A 1 -24.25 72.64 -15.88
C MET A 1 -24.56 71.18 -15.93
N LYS A 2 -23.90 70.42 -16.82
CA LYS A 2 -24.05 68.95 -16.90
C LYS A 2 -22.88 68.27 -16.09
N LYS A 3 -23.23 67.55 -15.03
CA LYS A 3 -22.25 66.76 -14.24
C LYS A 3 -22.03 65.43 -14.94
N ASN A 4 -20.82 65.19 -15.43
CA ASN A 4 -20.37 63.86 -15.90
C ASN A 4 -19.94 63.05 -14.71
N ILE A 5 -20.62 61.93 -14.48
CA ILE A 5 -20.21 60.89 -13.50
C ILE A 5 -19.37 59.87 -14.26
N LEU A 6 -18.05 59.83 -14.00
CA LEU A 6 -17.16 58.77 -14.46
C LEU A 6 -17.34 57.56 -13.54
N LEU A 7 -17.90 56.47 -14.07
CA LEU A 7 -17.89 55.17 -13.40
C LEU A 7 -16.54 54.48 -13.64
N PHE A 8 -15.77 54.33 -12.56
CA PHE A 8 -14.53 53.50 -12.55
C PHE A 8 -14.94 52.04 -12.38
N TRP A 9 -14.81 51.24 -13.42
CA TRP A 9 -14.92 49.79 -13.35
C TRP A 9 -13.58 49.21 -12.87
N CYS A 10 -13.49 48.79 -11.59
CA CYS A 10 -12.40 47.98 -11.10
C CYS A 10 -12.60 46.54 -11.59
N LEU A 11 -11.83 46.12 -12.61
CA LEU A 11 -11.69 44.70 -12.97
C LEU A 11 -10.93 44.02 -11.86
N LEU A 12 -11.60 43.29 -10.97
CA LEU A 12 -10.96 42.31 -10.09
C LEU A 12 -10.54 41.10 -10.93
N CYS A 13 -9.28 41.07 -11.35
CA CYS A 13 -8.67 39.84 -11.85
C CYS A 13 -8.48 38.88 -10.65
N THR A 14 -9.40 37.94 -10.49
CA THR A 14 -9.19 36.79 -9.59
C THR A 14 -8.14 35.88 -10.22
N VAL A 15 -6.90 36.02 -9.78
CA VAL A 15 -5.84 35.06 -10.10
C VAL A 15 -6.17 33.80 -9.32
N THR A 16 -6.77 32.81 -10.00
CA THR A 16 -6.86 31.45 -9.46
C THR A 16 -5.46 30.87 -9.44
N VAL A 17 -4.80 30.93 -8.28
CA VAL A 17 -3.56 30.19 -8.06
C VAL A 17 -3.94 28.71 -8.00
N TRP A 18 -3.76 28.02 -9.11
CA TRP A 18 -3.78 26.57 -9.11
C TRP A 18 -2.55 26.13 -8.31
N ALA A 19 -2.77 25.45 -7.20
CA ALA A 19 -1.67 24.85 -6.46
C ALA A 19 -0.96 23.87 -7.41
N GLN A 20 0.23 24.24 -7.87
CA GLN A 20 1.04 23.40 -8.74
C GLN A 20 1.43 22.15 -7.93
N ALA A 21 1.14 20.98 -8.48
CA ALA A 21 1.48 19.72 -7.81
C ALA A 21 2.99 19.66 -7.56
N ASP A 22 3.36 19.23 -6.34
CA ASP A 22 4.76 19.15 -5.92
C ASP A 22 5.48 17.97 -6.59
N THR A 23 6.25 18.26 -7.62
CA THR A 23 7.07 17.30 -8.37
C THR A 23 8.55 17.36 -7.98
N THR A 24 8.88 18.03 -6.85
CA THR A 24 10.26 18.24 -6.45
C THR A 24 10.77 17.11 -5.57
N GLN A 25 12.01 16.69 -5.84
CA GLN A 25 12.71 15.77 -4.96
C GLN A 25 12.95 16.41 -3.61
N LYS A 26 12.63 15.66 -2.55
CA LYS A 26 13.02 15.99 -1.18
C LYS A 26 14.34 15.29 -0.87
N ILE A 27 15.25 16.01 -0.24
CA ILE A 27 16.56 15.48 0.17
C ILE A 27 16.76 15.86 1.63
N ILE A 28 17.08 14.88 2.47
CA ILE A 28 17.47 15.11 3.85
C ILE A 28 19.00 15.37 3.86
N PRO A 29 19.42 16.60 4.17
CA PRO A 29 20.83 16.96 4.05
C PRO A 29 21.71 16.32 5.13
N GLY A 30 23.01 16.20 4.84
CA GLY A 30 24.03 15.80 5.80
C GLY A 30 24.11 14.31 6.11
N ARG A 31 23.28 13.45 5.45
CA ARG A 31 23.33 12.00 5.62
C ARG A 31 24.32 11.36 4.63
N LYS A 32 25.01 10.33 5.10
CA LYS A 32 25.95 9.52 4.30
C LYS A 32 25.86 8.06 4.73
N ASN A 33 26.13 7.17 3.79
CA ASN A 33 26.38 5.76 4.11
C ASN A 33 27.64 5.65 4.98
N SER A 34 27.57 4.86 6.06
CA SER A 34 28.80 4.49 6.76
C SER A 34 29.71 3.63 5.88
N PRO A 35 31.02 3.56 6.15
CA PRO A 35 31.93 2.70 5.39
C PRO A 35 31.48 1.23 5.31
N GLU A 36 30.85 0.71 6.36
CA GLU A 36 30.29 -0.64 6.37
C GLU A 36 29.09 -0.74 5.43
N GLN A 37 28.21 0.25 5.40
CA GLN A 37 27.02 0.23 4.57
C GLN A 37 27.32 0.41 3.08
N GLN A 38 28.39 1.11 2.72
CA GLN A 38 28.83 1.25 1.32
C GLN A 38 29.18 -0.09 0.66
N LEU A 39 29.50 -1.13 1.45
CA LEU A 39 29.82 -2.49 0.97
C LEU A 39 28.58 -3.39 0.84
N LYS A 40 27.41 -2.93 1.22
CA LYS A 40 26.18 -3.74 1.23
C LYS A 40 25.55 -3.84 -0.18
N PRO A 41 24.76 -4.87 -0.44
CA PRO A 41 24.01 -5.01 -1.70
C PRO A 41 23.02 -3.85 -1.93
N TYR A 42 22.53 -3.77 -3.19
CA TYR A 42 21.46 -2.85 -3.59
C TYR A 42 20.16 -3.61 -3.79
N VAL A 43 19.06 -3.04 -3.31
CA VAL A 43 17.71 -3.60 -3.46
C VAL A 43 16.78 -2.54 -4.03
N ILE A 44 16.06 -2.89 -5.09
CA ILE A 44 14.89 -2.13 -5.55
C ILE A 44 13.65 -2.96 -5.21
N LEU A 45 12.85 -2.44 -4.28
CA LEU A 45 11.54 -2.99 -3.92
C LEU A 45 10.47 -2.29 -4.75
N ILE A 46 9.86 -3.02 -5.67
CA ILE A 46 8.88 -2.53 -6.62
C ILE A 46 7.50 -3.00 -6.18
N SER A 47 6.54 -2.09 -6.07
CA SER A 47 5.13 -2.44 -5.94
C SER A 47 4.36 -2.09 -7.20
N VAL A 48 3.56 -3.05 -7.67
CA VAL A 48 2.54 -2.84 -8.70
C VAL A 48 1.19 -3.06 -8.04
N ASP A 49 0.52 -1.96 -7.69
CA ASP A 49 -0.76 -1.97 -6.98
C ASP A 49 -1.80 -2.80 -7.74
N GLY A 50 -2.52 -3.67 -7.03
CA GLY A 50 -3.58 -4.49 -7.61
C GLY A 50 -3.11 -5.56 -8.61
N LEU A 51 -1.80 -5.86 -8.72
CA LEU A 51 -1.29 -6.92 -9.61
C LEU A 51 -1.61 -8.30 -9.00
N ARG A 52 -2.77 -8.83 -9.36
CA ARG A 52 -3.24 -10.14 -8.91
C ARG A 52 -2.24 -11.25 -9.28
N TYR A 53 -2.13 -12.26 -8.44
CA TYR A 53 -1.15 -13.34 -8.51
C TYR A 53 -1.04 -14.05 -9.89
N ASP A 54 -2.12 -14.07 -10.65
CA ASP A 54 -2.22 -14.74 -11.96
C ASP A 54 -2.09 -13.79 -13.17
N TYR A 55 -2.05 -12.46 -12.95
CA TYR A 55 -2.08 -11.48 -14.04
C TYR A 55 -0.86 -11.54 -14.97
N ALA A 56 0.29 -11.92 -14.45
CA ALA A 56 1.49 -12.02 -15.27
C ALA A 56 1.31 -13.07 -16.38
N GLU A 57 0.81 -14.25 -16.05
CA GLU A 57 0.50 -15.32 -17.02
C GLU A 57 -0.74 -15.00 -17.85
N LYS A 58 -1.81 -14.60 -17.17
CA LYS A 58 -3.11 -14.33 -17.81
C LYS A 58 -3.02 -13.27 -18.89
N TYR A 59 -2.22 -12.24 -18.66
CA TYR A 59 -2.13 -11.08 -19.55
C TYR A 59 -0.82 -10.97 -20.32
N GLY A 60 0.09 -11.92 -20.13
CA GLY A 60 1.34 -12.04 -20.88
C GLY A 60 2.34 -10.93 -20.56
N ALA A 61 2.68 -10.76 -19.28
CA ALA A 61 3.79 -9.93 -18.81
C ALA A 61 5.13 -10.62 -19.09
N VAL A 62 5.56 -10.59 -20.35
CA VAL A 62 6.64 -11.44 -20.87
C VAL A 62 8.00 -11.18 -20.23
N ASN A 63 8.30 -9.93 -19.89
CA ASN A 63 9.56 -9.57 -19.25
C ASN A 63 9.59 -10.10 -17.82
N LEU A 64 8.53 -9.87 -17.04
CA LEU A 64 8.39 -10.34 -15.66
C LEU A 64 8.49 -11.87 -15.57
N LEU A 65 7.79 -12.58 -16.49
CA LEU A 65 7.85 -14.04 -16.57
C LEU A 65 9.25 -14.53 -16.95
N SER A 66 9.96 -13.85 -17.84
CA SER A 66 11.33 -14.18 -18.23
C SER A 66 12.31 -14.04 -17.04
N TRP A 67 12.20 -12.93 -16.29
CA TRP A 67 13.07 -12.74 -15.11
C TRP A 67 12.77 -13.73 -14.00
N SER A 68 11.51 -14.07 -13.80
CA SER A 68 11.12 -15.07 -12.81
C SER A 68 11.63 -16.47 -13.14
N ALA A 69 11.76 -16.81 -14.41
CA ALA A 69 12.37 -18.08 -14.83
C ALA A 69 13.85 -18.17 -14.41
N GLY A 70 14.58 -17.03 -14.38
CA GLY A 70 15.94 -16.94 -13.85
C GLY A 70 16.04 -16.61 -12.36
N GLY A 71 14.94 -16.42 -11.68
CA GLY A 71 14.84 -15.98 -10.29
C GLY A 71 13.88 -16.81 -9.45
N VAL A 72 13.09 -16.11 -8.65
CA VAL A 72 12.09 -16.69 -7.74
C VAL A 72 10.69 -16.17 -8.09
N LYS A 73 9.72 -17.07 -8.10
CA LYS A 73 8.29 -16.74 -8.16
C LYS A 73 7.54 -17.47 -7.06
N ALA A 74 6.65 -16.78 -6.35
CA ALA A 74 5.68 -17.47 -5.50
C ALA A 74 4.45 -17.89 -6.31
N GLU A 75 3.76 -18.92 -5.84
CA GLU A 75 2.42 -19.25 -6.33
C GLU A 75 1.50 -18.03 -6.19
N SER A 76 1.55 -17.37 -5.04
CA SER A 76 0.93 -16.08 -4.76
C SER A 76 1.51 -15.49 -3.47
N MET A 77 1.26 -14.21 -3.23
CA MET A 77 1.48 -13.59 -1.93
C MET A 77 0.12 -13.25 -1.30
N ILE A 78 -0.10 -13.75 -0.07
CA ILE A 78 -1.35 -13.56 0.64
C ILE A 78 -1.32 -12.20 1.34
N PRO A 79 -2.20 -11.24 0.99
CA PRO A 79 -2.26 -9.97 1.70
C PRO A 79 -2.82 -10.14 3.10
N SER A 80 -2.45 -9.24 3.99
CA SER A 80 -3.05 -9.11 5.31
C SER A 80 -4.51 -8.62 5.21
N TYR A 81 -5.36 -9.00 6.17
CA TYR A 81 -6.72 -8.48 6.25
C TYR A 81 -6.75 -7.11 6.96
N PRO A 82 -7.54 -6.13 6.48
CA PRO A 82 -8.24 -6.12 5.20
C PRO A 82 -7.26 -5.96 4.01
N SER A 83 -7.56 -6.63 2.89
CA SER A 83 -6.70 -6.61 1.69
C SER A 83 -6.84 -5.27 0.93
N LEU A 84 -6.48 -4.18 1.61
CA LEU A 84 -6.55 -2.79 1.16
C LEU A 84 -5.14 -2.20 0.99
N THR A 85 -5.03 -1.19 0.14
CA THR A 85 -3.77 -0.57 -0.31
C THR A 85 -2.86 -0.11 0.82
N PHE A 86 -3.33 0.81 1.68
CA PHE A 86 -2.49 1.41 2.72
C PHE A 86 -2.07 0.39 3.79
N PRO A 87 -3.00 -0.41 4.35
CA PRO A 87 -2.63 -1.48 5.26
C PRO A 87 -1.55 -2.41 4.70
N ASN A 88 -1.72 -2.88 3.46
CA ASN A 88 -0.84 -3.91 2.91
C ASN A 88 0.51 -3.40 2.44
N HIS A 89 0.58 -2.23 1.80
CA HIS A 89 1.87 -1.60 1.50
C HIS A 89 2.70 -1.39 2.77
N TYR A 90 2.03 -1.01 3.88
CA TYR A 90 2.73 -0.78 5.12
C TYR A 90 3.10 -2.07 5.85
N SER A 91 2.28 -3.13 5.75
CA SER A 91 2.64 -4.48 6.21
C SER A 91 3.90 -5.02 5.53
N ILE A 92 4.02 -4.84 4.21
CA ILE A 92 5.19 -5.28 3.42
C ILE A 92 6.50 -4.67 3.95
N VAL A 93 6.48 -3.40 4.34
CA VAL A 93 7.69 -2.67 4.74
C VAL A 93 7.92 -2.62 6.25
N THR A 94 7.01 -3.17 7.06
CA THR A 94 7.17 -3.27 8.52
C THR A 94 7.25 -4.70 9.03
N GLY A 95 6.78 -5.67 8.24
CA GLY A 95 6.64 -7.06 8.68
C GLY A 95 5.56 -7.26 9.75
N LEU A 96 4.61 -6.32 9.86
CA LEU A 96 3.52 -6.32 10.85
C LEU A 96 2.16 -6.43 10.17
N TYR A 97 1.19 -7.05 10.86
CA TYR A 97 -0.20 -6.99 10.44
C TYR A 97 -0.81 -5.58 10.63
N PRO A 98 -1.88 -5.21 9.89
CA PRO A 98 -2.53 -3.90 9.99
C PRO A 98 -2.94 -3.50 11.41
N SER A 99 -3.42 -4.43 12.21
CA SER A 99 -3.75 -4.25 13.62
C SER A 99 -2.53 -3.92 14.50
N HIS A 100 -1.35 -4.42 14.14
CA HIS A 100 -0.11 -4.23 14.89
C HIS A 100 0.61 -2.94 14.51
N HIS A 101 0.63 -2.58 13.21
CA HIS A 101 1.24 -1.31 12.79
C HIS A 101 0.26 -0.12 12.80
N GLY A 102 -1.04 -0.38 13.00
CA GLY A 102 -2.06 0.64 13.26
C GLY A 102 -2.68 1.31 12.03
N LEU A 103 -2.25 1.03 10.80
CA LEU A 103 -3.00 1.39 9.60
C LEU A 103 -4.04 0.31 9.32
N VAL A 104 -5.15 0.35 10.06
CA VAL A 104 -6.17 -0.69 10.05
C VAL A 104 -7.10 -0.64 8.83
N ASN A 105 -7.09 0.48 8.10
CA ASN A 105 -7.90 0.69 6.88
C ASN A 105 -7.34 1.89 6.11
N ASN A 106 -7.81 2.12 4.88
CA ASN A 106 -7.55 3.35 4.13
C ASN A 106 -8.23 4.57 4.79
N TYR A 107 -9.30 4.33 5.56
CA TYR A 107 -10.06 5.33 6.32
C TYR A 107 -10.46 4.74 7.67
N PHE A 108 -10.03 5.33 8.77
CA PHE A 108 -10.39 4.87 10.12
C PHE A 108 -10.41 6.03 11.11
N TYR A 109 -11.06 5.81 12.25
CA TYR A 109 -11.10 6.76 13.36
C TYR A 109 -10.19 6.26 14.50
N ASP A 110 -9.42 7.16 15.06
CA ASP A 110 -8.58 6.91 16.24
C ASP A 110 -9.18 7.63 17.46
N ARG A 111 -9.68 6.86 18.41
CA ARG A 111 -10.29 7.40 19.62
C ARG A 111 -9.33 8.18 20.49
N SER A 112 -8.07 7.73 20.58
CA SER A 112 -7.06 8.37 21.43
C SER A 112 -6.72 9.76 20.92
N ARG A 113 -6.83 9.98 19.62
CA ARG A 113 -6.58 11.25 18.94
C ARG A 113 -7.86 12.08 18.76
N ASN A 114 -9.02 11.46 18.90
CA ASN A 114 -10.31 12.03 18.48
C ASN A 114 -10.27 12.58 17.06
N ASP A 115 -9.62 11.84 16.15
CA ASP A 115 -9.37 12.25 14.77
C ASP A 115 -9.46 11.06 13.82
N SER A 116 -9.60 11.33 12.51
CA SER A 116 -9.75 10.32 11.47
C SER A 116 -8.59 10.32 10.51
N TYR A 117 -8.04 9.14 10.25
CA TYR A 117 -7.08 8.93 9.17
C TYR A 117 -7.81 8.85 7.83
N SER A 118 -7.22 9.44 6.81
CA SER A 118 -7.69 9.33 5.44
C SER A 118 -6.53 9.28 4.48
N MET A 119 -6.47 8.24 3.63
CA MET A 119 -5.47 8.10 2.58
C MET A 119 -5.47 9.23 1.55
N ARG A 120 -6.53 10.07 1.55
CA ARG A 120 -6.66 11.23 0.66
C ARG A 120 -6.33 12.57 1.33
N ASN A 121 -6.02 12.56 2.61
CA ASN A 121 -5.69 13.78 3.34
C ASN A 121 -4.17 13.90 3.52
N PRO A 122 -3.50 14.86 2.83
CA PRO A 122 -2.06 15.05 2.96
C PRO A 122 -1.58 15.26 4.41
N LYS A 123 -2.41 15.83 5.29
CA LYS A 123 -2.05 16.03 6.69
C LYS A 123 -1.89 14.69 7.43
N THR A 124 -2.80 13.73 7.19
CA THR A 124 -2.72 12.44 7.87
C THR A 124 -1.65 11.53 7.27
N ILE A 125 -1.51 11.53 5.93
CA ILE A 125 -0.52 10.67 5.27
C ILE A 125 0.94 11.13 5.51
N GLN A 126 1.16 12.39 5.83
CA GLN A 126 2.50 12.97 6.07
C GLN A 126 2.86 13.07 7.56
N GLU A 127 1.96 12.71 8.46
CA GLU A 127 2.18 12.75 9.90
C GLU A 127 2.63 11.39 10.43
N GLY A 128 3.91 11.28 10.83
CA GLY A 128 4.54 10.03 11.24
C GLY A 128 3.88 9.33 12.43
N SER A 129 3.18 10.07 13.30
CA SER A 129 2.51 9.50 14.48
C SER A 129 1.30 8.60 14.19
N TRP A 130 0.81 8.57 12.94
CA TRP A 130 -0.19 7.59 12.49
C TRP A 130 0.39 6.19 12.25
N TYR A 131 1.69 6.06 12.08
CA TYR A 131 2.39 4.88 11.59
C TYR A 131 3.16 4.18 12.71
N GLY A 132 2.73 2.97 13.08
CA GLY A 132 3.45 2.13 14.04
C GLY A 132 4.51 1.25 13.39
N GLY A 133 5.32 0.57 14.21
CA GLY A 133 6.41 -0.25 13.73
C GLY A 133 7.60 0.54 13.17
N THR A 134 8.52 -0.14 12.50
CA THR A 134 9.73 0.46 11.93
C THR A 134 9.84 0.06 10.45
N PRO A 135 9.43 0.93 9.50
CA PRO A 135 9.51 0.57 8.10
C PRO A 135 10.97 0.47 7.61
N LEU A 136 11.19 -0.29 6.55
CA LEU A 136 12.50 -0.62 6.00
C LEU A 136 13.43 0.59 5.84
N TRP A 137 12.92 1.72 5.34
CA TRP A 137 13.74 2.93 5.17
C TRP A 137 14.14 3.54 6.52
N VAL A 138 13.25 3.53 7.52
CA VAL A 138 13.59 4.04 8.86
C VAL A 138 14.67 3.17 9.48
N LEU A 139 14.51 1.83 9.39
CA LEU A 139 15.50 0.89 9.90
C LEU A 139 16.87 1.07 9.24
N ALA A 140 16.90 1.23 7.91
CA ALA A 140 18.13 1.42 7.15
C ALA A 140 18.84 2.75 7.49
N GLU A 141 18.08 3.86 7.48
CA GLU A 141 18.61 5.19 7.80
C GLU A 141 19.14 5.27 9.25
N GLN A 142 18.48 4.62 10.21
CA GLN A 142 18.96 4.51 11.59
C GLN A 142 20.29 3.76 11.71
N GLN A 143 20.59 2.88 10.75
CA GLN A 143 21.84 2.14 10.66
C GLN A 143 22.82 2.76 9.66
N GLN A 144 22.64 4.04 9.33
CA GLN A 144 23.50 4.80 8.41
C GLN A 144 23.60 4.18 7.01
N MET A 145 22.50 3.59 6.53
CA MET A 145 22.32 3.12 5.16
C MET A 145 21.28 4.02 4.49
N LEU A 146 21.69 4.75 3.45
CA LEU A 146 20.81 5.67 2.75
C LEU A 146 19.75 4.95 1.94
N THR A 147 18.55 5.56 1.90
CA THR A 147 17.40 5.05 1.19
C THR A 147 16.79 6.09 0.27
N ALA A 148 16.08 5.62 -0.77
CA ALA A 148 15.31 6.46 -1.65
C ALA A 148 13.89 5.89 -1.84
N SER A 149 12.90 6.78 -1.99
CA SER A 149 11.52 6.38 -2.24
C SER A 149 10.95 7.14 -3.43
N PHE A 150 10.61 6.39 -4.48
CA PHE A 150 9.77 6.89 -5.56
C PHE A 150 8.39 6.27 -5.42
N TYR A 151 7.78 6.77 -4.44
CA TYR A 151 6.55 6.52 -3.70
C TYR A 151 6.57 5.21 -2.88
N TRP A 152 5.93 5.30 -1.74
CA TRP A 152 5.48 4.19 -0.91
C TRP A 152 4.61 4.75 0.21
N VAL A 153 3.62 3.98 0.67
CA VAL A 153 2.79 4.37 1.82
C VAL A 153 3.66 4.63 3.05
N GLY A 154 3.57 5.83 3.60
CA GLY A 154 4.35 6.27 4.77
C GLY A 154 5.74 6.85 4.44
N SER A 155 6.25 6.76 3.20
CA SER A 155 7.59 7.28 2.88
C SER A 155 7.68 8.82 2.87
N GLU A 156 6.55 9.50 2.86
CA GLU A 156 6.47 10.96 2.95
C GLU A 156 6.10 11.48 4.35
N ALA A 157 6.14 10.58 5.35
CA ALA A 157 5.90 10.89 6.77
C ALA A 157 7.18 10.75 7.61
N ASP A 158 7.30 11.57 8.65
CA ASP A 158 8.41 11.56 9.60
C ASP A 158 8.30 10.44 10.65
N ILE A 159 8.18 9.21 10.17
CA ILE A 159 8.00 8.03 11.04
C ILE A 159 9.21 7.89 11.96
N LYS A 160 8.97 7.91 13.28
CA LYS A 160 10.03 7.95 14.29
C LYS A 160 11.04 9.09 14.07
N GLY A 161 10.60 10.21 13.45
CA GLY A 161 11.43 11.35 13.09
C GLY A 161 12.37 11.12 11.89
N VAL A 162 12.14 10.07 11.09
CA VAL A 162 13.05 9.67 10.01
C VAL A 162 12.30 9.55 8.69
N PHE A 163 12.78 10.28 7.67
CA PHE A 163 12.40 10.13 6.27
C PHE A 163 13.44 9.30 5.51
N PRO A 164 13.12 8.72 4.33
CA PRO A 164 14.14 8.35 3.36
C PRO A 164 15.05 9.54 3.05
N THR A 165 16.32 9.32 2.77
CA THR A 165 17.24 10.42 2.42
C THR A 165 16.80 11.12 1.14
N TYR A 166 16.33 10.37 0.15
CA TYR A 166 15.77 10.89 -1.10
C TYR A 166 14.33 10.42 -1.24
N TYR A 167 13.39 11.35 -1.43
CA TYR A 167 12.01 10.94 -1.67
C TYR A 167 11.21 11.96 -2.47
N TYR A 168 10.11 11.50 -3.04
CA TYR A 168 9.10 12.32 -3.67
C TYR A 168 7.78 12.13 -2.93
N ARG A 169 7.02 13.21 -2.77
CA ARG A 169 5.62 13.10 -2.38
C ARG A 169 4.83 12.49 -3.51
N TYR A 170 3.82 11.69 -3.18
CA TYR A 170 3.01 11.00 -4.18
C TYR A 170 2.41 11.97 -5.17
N ASN A 171 2.67 11.71 -6.46
CA ASN A 171 2.21 12.53 -7.56
C ASN A 171 2.27 11.77 -8.89
N GLU A 172 1.12 11.53 -9.51
CA GLU A 172 1.02 10.77 -10.76
C GLU A 172 1.42 11.57 -12.02
N ILE A 173 1.64 12.90 -11.91
CA ILE A 173 2.01 13.71 -13.08
C ILE A 173 3.48 13.53 -13.49
N ILE A 174 4.37 13.02 -12.64
CA ILE A 174 5.74 12.75 -13.03
C ILE A 174 5.77 11.59 -14.02
N PRO A 175 6.16 11.82 -15.30
CA PRO A 175 6.16 10.77 -16.31
C PRO A 175 7.06 9.59 -15.93
N ILE A 176 6.66 8.37 -16.31
CA ILE A 176 7.38 7.15 -15.92
C ILE A 176 8.84 7.16 -16.37
N ASP A 177 9.15 7.66 -17.59
CA ASP A 177 10.52 7.71 -18.07
C ASP A 177 11.38 8.66 -17.21
N ARG A 178 10.79 9.74 -16.63
CA ARG A 178 11.47 10.60 -15.66
C ARG A 178 11.68 9.90 -14.32
N ARG A 179 10.68 9.15 -13.84
CA ARG A 179 10.81 8.34 -12.61
C ARG A 179 11.95 7.32 -12.75
N ILE A 180 12.05 6.63 -13.89
CA ILE A 180 13.11 5.67 -14.20
C ILE A 180 14.49 6.36 -14.24
N GLN A 181 14.57 7.52 -14.89
CA GLN A 181 15.83 8.28 -14.97
C GLN A 181 16.32 8.70 -13.57
N ILE A 182 15.41 9.10 -12.68
CA ILE A 182 15.72 9.48 -11.28
C ILE A 182 16.32 8.27 -10.53
N VAL A 183 15.75 7.07 -10.69
CA VAL A 183 16.32 5.85 -10.07
C VAL A 183 17.74 5.60 -10.56
N LYS A 184 17.98 5.75 -11.86
CA LYS A 184 19.33 5.64 -12.44
C LYS A 184 20.28 6.71 -11.87
N ASP A 185 19.83 7.97 -11.79
CA ASP A 185 20.60 9.08 -11.24
C ASP A 185 21.00 8.80 -9.77
N TRP A 186 20.09 8.27 -8.95
CA TRP A 186 20.38 7.87 -7.56
C TRP A 186 21.46 6.78 -7.50
N LEU A 187 21.38 5.79 -8.37
CA LEU A 187 22.37 4.69 -8.41
C LEU A 187 23.73 5.12 -8.96
N GLN A 188 23.82 6.26 -9.66
CA GLN A 188 25.06 6.85 -10.15
C GLN A 188 25.72 7.79 -9.16
N LEU A 189 25.12 8.09 -8.02
CA LEU A 189 25.72 8.90 -6.97
C LEU A 189 27.01 8.23 -6.42
N PRO A 190 27.96 9.00 -5.86
CA PRO A 190 29.08 8.43 -5.12
C PRO A 190 28.63 7.46 -4.02
N GLU A 191 29.43 6.44 -3.72
CA GLU A 191 29.08 5.37 -2.76
C GLU A 191 28.58 5.90 -1.41
N GLU A 192 29.19 6.95 -0.91
CA GLU A 192 28.79 7.59 0.35
C GLU A 192 27.38 8.21 0.30
N SER A 193 26.88 8.54 -0.90
CA SER A 193 25.59 9.21 -1.10
C SER A 193 24.56 8.34 -1.81
N ARG A 194 24.96 7.13 -2.27
CA ARG A 194 24.13 6.23 -3.07
C ARG A 194 23.17 5.45 -2.19
N PRO A 195 21.84 5.47 -2.45
CA PRO A 195 20.90 4.67 -1.69
C PRO A 195 21.05 3.18 -1.97
N HIS A 196 21.03 2.35 -0.93
CA HIS A 196 21.07 0.89 -1.02
C HIS A 196 19.69 0.24 -1.06
N LEU A 197 18.67 0.94 -0.58
CA LEU A 197 17.27 0.55 -0.71
C LEU A 197 16.53 1.63 -1.49
N ILE A 198 15.86 1.21 -2.56
CA ILE A 198 14.97 2.09 -3.34
C ILE A 198 13.59 1.44 -3.36
N THR A 199 12.55 2.18 -3.00
CA THR A 199 11.16 1.77 -3.22
C THR A 199 10.61 2.43 -4.47
N PHE A 200 9.84 1.67 -5.29
CA PHE A 200 9.27 2.16 -6.54
C PHE A 200 7.84 1.64 -6.72
N TYR A 201 6.89 2.50 -7.04
CA TYR A 201 5.47 2.18 -7.04
C TYR A 201 4.77 2.50 -8.35
N PHE A 202 3.87 1.59 -8.76
CA PHE A 202 3.01 1.68 -9.94
C PHE A 202 1.53 1.58 -9.52
N PRO A 203 0.68 2.60 -9.74
CA PRO A 203 -0.75 2.57 -9.44
C PRO A 203 -1.64 2.02 -10.57
N GLU A 204 -1.11 1.86 -11.77
CA GLU A 204 -1.89 1.80 -13.01
C GLU A 204 -2.76 0.54 -13.13
N VAL A 205 -2.33 -0.60 -12.57
CA VAL A 205 -3.09 -1.86 -12.66
C VAL A 205 -4.30 -1.81 -11.74
N ASP A 206 -4.14 -1.29 -10.52
CA ASP A 206 -5.26 -1.06 -9.59
C ASP A 206 -6.29 -0.09 -10.17
N HIS A 207 -5.85 1.04 -10.70
CA HIS A 207 -6.74 2.02 -11.34
C HIS A 207 -7.57 1.41 -12.48
N ALA A 208 -6.93 0.61 -13.33
CA ALA A 208 -7.64 -0.08 -14.40
C ALA A 208 -8.60 -1.14 -13.86
N GLY A 209 -8.16 -1.93 -12.88
CA GLY A 209 -8.97 -2.96 -12.21
C GLY A 209 -10.23 -2.38 -11.60
N HIS A 210 -10.12 -1.29 -10.84
CA HIS A 210 -11.27 -0.60 -10.28
C HIS A 210 -12.21 -0.03 -11.34
N SER A 211 -11.65 0.64 -12.35
CA SER A 211 -12.46 1.40 -13.33
C SER A 211 -13.18 0.52 -14.33
N TYR A 212 -12.56 -0.61 -14.71
CA TYR A 212 -13.04 -1.44 -15.82
C TYR A 212 -13.31 -2.90 -15.40
N GLY A 213 -12.87 -3.32 -14.24
CA GLY A 213 -12.94 -4.69 -13.75
C GLY A 213 -11.67 -5.50 -14.03
N PRO A 214 -11.44 -6.59 -13.25
CA PRO A 214 -10.22 -7.40 -13.31
C PRO A 214 -10.01 -8.10 -14.65
N ASP A 215 -11.08 -8.38 -15.40
CA ASP A 215 -11.04 -9.14 -16.65
C ASP A 215 -11.10 -8.27 -17.90
N ALA A 216 -11.12 -6.95 -17.75
CA ALA A 216 -11.26 -6.00 -18.84
C ALA A 216 -9.99 -5.88 -19.70
N PRO A 217 -10.14 -5.58 -21.01
CA PRO A 217 -9.01 -5.30 -21.89
C PRO A 217 -8.11 -4.16 -21.40
N GLN A 218 -8.68 -3.17 -20.71
CA GLN A 218 -7.94 -2.04 -20.12
C GLN A 218 -7.03 -2.50 -18.99
N THR A 219 -7.48 -3.43 -18.14
CA THR A 219 -6.65 -4.03 -17.09
C THR A 219 -5.51 -4.87 -17.71
N GLN A 220 -5.79 -5.64 -18.76
CA GLN A 220 -4.76 -6.32 -19.52
C GLN A 220 -3.73 -5.34 -20.11
N GLN A 221 -4.18 -4.21 -20.68
CA GLN A 221 -3.30 -3.18 -21.23
C GLN A 221 -2.42 -2.55 -20.13
N ALA A 222 -2.98 -2.28 -18.95
CA ALA A 222 -2.24 -1.74 -17.83
C ALA A 222 -1.12 -2.69 -17.36
N VAL A 223 -1.42 -4.00 -17.25
CA VAL A 223 -0.41 -5.02 -16.90
C VAL A 223 0.73 -5.06 -17.92
N ARG A 224 0.42 -5.08 -19.22
CA ARG A 224 1.43 -5.08 -20.29
C ARG A 224 2.24 -3.79 -20.34
N TRP A 225 1.60 -2.66 -20.06
CA TRP A 225 2.28 -1.37 -20.00
C TRP A 225 3.27 -1.34 -18.84
N VAL A 226 2.87 -1.79 -17.65
CA VAL A 226 3.76 -1.90 -16.48
C VAL A 226 4.93 -2.85 -16.79
N ASP A 227 4.68 -4.01 -17.41
CA ASP A 227 5.75 -4.95 -17.82
C ASP A 227 6.79 -4.27 -18.73
N SER A 228 6.33 -3.44 -19.67
CA SER A 228 7.22 -2.65 -20.54
C SER A 228 8.00 -1.58 -19.77
N CYS A 229 7.38 -0.96 -18.77
CA CYS A 229 8.04 0.02 -17.89
C CYS A 229 9.11 -0.64 -17.00
N LEU A 230 8.82 -1.84 -16.50
CA LEU A 230 9.78 -2.65 -15.74
C LEU A 230 10.99 -3.03 -16.60
N GLN A 231 10.79 -3.32 -17.90
CA GLN A 231 11.90 -3.56 -18.83
C GLN A 231 12.78 -2.31 -18.97
N LYS A 232 12.18 -1.13 -19.13
CA LYS A 232 12.93 0.14 -19.19
C LYS A 232 13.71 0.40 -17.88
N LEU A 233 13.07 0.19 -16.73
CA LEU A 233 13.70 0.37 -15.42
C LEU A 233 14.89 -0.55 -15.23
N THR A 234 14.73 -1.84 -15.51
CA THR A 234 15.83 -2.81 -15.37
C THR A 234 16.98 -2.55 -16.37
N ALA A 235 16.66 -2.11 -17.58
CA ALA A 235 17.67 -1.71 -18.57
C ALA A 235 18.45 -0.47 -18.09
N ALA A 236 17.77 0.57 -17.61
CA ALA A 236 18.41 1.78 -17.09
C ALA A 236 19.30 1.49 -15.87
N VAL A 237 18.85 0.63 -14.96
CA VAL A 237 19.64 0.19 -13.80
C VAL A 237 20.86 -0.62 -14.24
N LYS A 238 20.72 -1.51 -15.22
CA LYS A 238 21.83 -2.31 -15.76
C LYS A 238 22.97 -1.44 -16.30
N GLU A 239 22.67 -0.28 -16.89
CA GLU A 239 23.66 0.67 -17.39
C GLU A 239 24.55 1.26 -16.28
N THR A 240 24.15 1.20 -15.02
CA THR A 240 24.97 1.65 -13.87
C THR A 240 26.10 0.67 -13.55
N GLY A 241 26.03 -0.57 -14.04
CA GLY A 241 26.99 -1.64 -13.73
C GLY A 241 26.86 -2.22 -12.31
N LEU A 242 25.91 -1.74 -11.50
CA LEU A 242 25.75 -2.19 -10.11
C LEU A 242 25.00 -3.54 -10.03
N PRO A 243 25.37 -4.41 -9.07
CA PRO A 243 24.71 -5.70 -8.86
C PRO A 243 23.42 -5.53 -8.05
N VAL A 244 22.34 -5.05 -8.67
CA VAL A 244 21.06 -4.76 -8.02
C VAL A 244 20.18 -6.01 -7.95
N SER A 245 19.57 -6.25 -6.79
CA SER A 245 18.52 -7.26 -6.59
C SER A 245 17.16 -6.59 -6.64
N TYR A 246 16.20 -7.24 -7.28
CA TYR A 246 14.84 -6.74 -7.45
C TYR A 246 13.86 -7.64 -6.69
N ILE A 247 12.91 -7.00 -6.01
CA ILE A 247 11.75 -7.65 -5.43
C ILE A 247 10.54 -6.93 -5.97
N LEU A 248 9.69 -7.63 -6.72
CA LEU A 248 8.41 -7.11 -7.16
C LEU A 248 7.29 -7.77 -6.36
N VAL A 249 6.46 -6.92 -5.80
CA VAL A 249 5.27 -7.30 -5.03
C VAL A 249 4.04 -6.58 -5.57
N SER A 250 2.86 -7.06 -5.20
CA SER A 250 1.65 -6.26 -5.12
C SER A 250 1.19 -6.24 -3.68
N ASP A 251 0.36 -5.31 -3.33
CA ASP A 251 -0.27 -5.21 -2.01
C ASP A 251 -1.50 -6.11 -1.88
N HIS A 252 -2.25 -6.29 -2.97
CA HIS A 252 -3.42 -7.16 -3.09
C HIS A 252 -3.68 -7.52 -4.56
N GLY A 253 -4.70 -8.33 -4.79
CA GLY A 253 -5.27 -8.58 -6.11
C GLY A 253 -6.48 -7.70 -6.40
N MET A 254 -7.39 -8.21 -7.27
CA MET A 254 -8.60 -7.51 -7.70
C MET A 254 -9.67 -8.52 -8.09
N THR A 255 -10.93 -8.30 -7.66
CA THR A 255 -12.06 -9.18 -8.03
C THR A 255 -13.21 -8.38 -8.63
N ASN A 256 -14.09 -9.09 -9.35
CA ASN A 256 -15.34 -8.50 -9.85
C ASN A 256 -16.30 -8.22 -8.69
N VAL A 257 -17.04 -7.12 -8.79
CA VAL A 257 -18.09 -6.71 -7.86
C VAL A 257 -19.46 -6.99 -8.46
N ASP A 258 -20.39 -7.44 -7.62
CA ASP A 258 -21.83 -7.49 -7.99
C ASP A 258 -22.40 -6.07 -7.94
N VAL A 259 -22.28 -5.37 -9.07
CA VAL A 259 -22.69 -3.96 -9.20
C VAL A 259 -24.20 -3.74 -9.17
N ASP A 260 -24.98 -4.81 -9.34
CA ASP A 260 -26.45 -4.75 -9.39
C ASP A 260 -27.10 -5.07 -8.04
N ASN A 261 -26.40 -5.82 -7.17
CA ASN A 261 -26.90 -6.25 -5.86
C ASN A 261 -26.02 -5.72 -4.73
N THR A 262 -25.86 -4.40 -4.65
CA THR A 262 -25.10 -3.74 -3.58
C THR A 262 -25.88 -3.71 -2.26
N LEU A 263 -25.15 -3.55 -1.17
CA LEU A 263 -25.72 -3.44 0.16
C LEU A 263 -25.87 -1.98 0.56
N SER A 264 -27.03 -1.61 1.10
CA SER A 264 -27.25 -0.32 1.76
C SER A 264 -26.83 -0.37 3.23
N MET A 265 -26.79 0.78 3.88
CA MET A 265 -26.57 0.86 5.33
C MET A 265 -27.71 0.13 6.04
N PRO A 266 -27.41 -0.87 6.91
CA PRO A 266 -28.42 -1.57 7.67
C PRO A 266 -29.22 -0.60 8.55
N PRO A 267 -30.55 -0.76 8.65
CA PRO A 267 -31.41 0.16 9.42
C PRO A 267 -31.05 0.29 10.90
N ALA A 268 -30.44 -0.75 11.49
CA ALA A 268 -29.99 -0.72 12.89
C ALA A 268 -28.82 0.24 13.14
N VAL A 269 -28.12 0.70 12.08
CA VAL A 269 -26.99 1.63 12.21
C VAL A 269 -27.49 3.05 12.35
N ASP A 270 -27.30 3.63 13.54
CA ASP A 270 -27.61 5.02 13.83
C ASP A 270 -26.33 5.88 13.80
N THR A 271 -26.20 6.74 12.80
CA THR A 271 -25.05 7.64 12.64
C THR A 271 -24.94 8.70 13.74
N ALA A 272 -26.02 8.96 14.51
CA ALA A 272 -25.96 9.80 15.68
C ALA A 272 -25.17 9.13 16.83
N LYS A 273 -25.15 7.79 16.87
CA LYS A 273 -24.52 6.97 17.92
C LYS A 273 -23.11 6.47 17.53
N PHE A 274 -22.82 6.39 16.25
CA PHE A 274 -21.55 5.84 15.76
C PHE A 274 -20.82 6.81 14.82
N ILE A 275 -19.50 6.79 14.91
CA ILE A 275 -18.63 7.32 13.86
C ILE A 275 -18.38 6.19 12.87
N ILE A 276 -18.60 6.44 11.59
CA ILE A 276 -18.48 5.44 10.52
C ILE A 276 -17.60 6.00 9.42
N PRO A 277 -16.29 5.71 9.43
CA PRO A 277 -15.41 6.06 8.33
C PRO A 277 -15.85 5.41 7.02
N ARG A 278 -15.41 5.97 5.90
CA ARG A 278 -15.70 5.43 4.58
C ARG A 278 -15.21 3.98 4.47
N GLY A 279 -16.05 3.12 3.89
CA GLY A 279 -15.75 1.71 3.60
C GLY A 279 -16.78 1.13 2.65
N SER A 280 -16.43 0.05 1.97
CA SER A 280 -17.31 -0.72 1.09
C SER A 280 -17.16 -2.22 1.30
N GLU A 281 -15.95 -2.73 1.50
CA GLU A 281 -15.64 -4.13 1.76
C GLU A 281 -15.52 -4.44 3.26
N LEU A 282 -15.44 -3.40 4.05
CA LEU A 282 -15.44 -3.45 5.51
C LEU A 282 -16.00 -2.13 6.05
N LEU A 283 -17.08 -2.20 6.85
CA LEU A 283 -17.53 -1.07 7.64
C LEU A 283 -17.08 -1.26 9.08
N MET A 284 -16.47 -0.23 9.64
CA MET A 284 -16.09 -0.16 11.05
C MET A 284 -16.95 0.88 11.75
N LEU A 285 -17.71 0.46 12.75
CA LEU A 285 -18.57 1.31 13.55
C LEU A 285 -17.88 1.59 14.89
N TYR A 286 -17.65 2.86 15.19
CA TYR A 286 -17.04 3.33 16.44
C TYR A 286 -18.11 3.98 17.29
N ALA A 287 -18.50 3.30 18.38
CA ALA A 287 -19.53 3.80 19.28
C ALA A 287 -19.08 5.08 20.00
N LYS A 288 -19.96 6.08 20.04
CA LYS A 288 -19.76 7.29 20.85
C LYS A 288 -19.97 7.00 22.33
N ASN A 289 -20.91 6.07 22.65
CA ASN A 289 -21.15 5.56 23.98
C ASN A 289 -21.08 4.03 23.97
N LYS A 290 -20.38 3.44 24.92
CA LYS A 290 -20.17 1.99 24.99
C LYS A 290 -21.47 1.19 25.16
N GLU A 291 -22.44 1.78 25.81
CA GLU A 291 -23.78 1.18 26.04
C GLU A 291 -24.55 0.94 24.74
N ASP A 292 -24.21 1.63 23.65
CA ASP A 292 -24.86 1.45 22.36
C ASP A 292 -24.33 0.23 21.58
N ILE A 293 -23.17 -0.32 21.95
CA ILE A 293 -22.51 -1.40 21.21
C ILE A 293 -23.37 -2.67 21.18
N GLN A 294 -23.67 -3.22 22.36
CA GLN A 294 -24.37 -4.51 22.45
C GLN A 294 -25.79 -4.48 21.86
N PRO A 295 -26.64 -3.47 22.17
CA PRO A 295 -27.97 -3.39 21.59
C PRO A 295 -27.98 -3.25 20.05
N VAL A 296 -27.00 -2.52 19.48
CA VAL A 296 -26.91 -2.35 18.02
C VAL A 296 -26.36 -3.61 17.38
N TYR A 297 -25.35 -4.24 17.98
CA TYR A 297 -24.84 -5.53 17.51
C TYR A 297 -25.93 -6.59 17.42
N GLU A 298 -26.79 -6.73 18.46
CA GLU A 298 -27.87 -7.72 18.48
C GLU A 298 -28.93 -7.47 17.40
N LYS A 299 -29.23 -6.20 17.12
CA LYS A 299 -30.09 -5.84 15.97
C LYS A 299 -29.47 -6.17 14.65
N LEU A 300 -28.22 -5.78 14.44
CA LEU A 300 -27.45 -6.07 13.21
C LEU A 300 -27.30 -7.57 12.97
N LYS A 301 -27.13 -8.38 14.02
CA LYS A 301 -27.10 -9.85 13.89
C LYS A 301 -28.42 -10.43 13.37
N LYS A 302 -29.55 -9.81 13.65
CA LYS A 302 -30.86 -10.21 13.11
C LYS A 302 -31.06 -9.72 11.67
N GLU A 303 -30.33 -8.69 11.26
CA GLU A 303 -30.34 -8.12 9.90
C GLU A 303 -29.28 -8.75 8.99
N GLU A 304 -28.45 -9.69 9.48
CA GLU A 304 -27.42 -10.37 8.68
C GLU A 304 -28.02 -11.02 7.43
N GLN A 305 -27.91 -10.32 6.31
CA GLN A 305 -28.28 -10.82 5.00
C GLN A 305 -27.25 -10.33 3.97
N HIS A 306 -26.47 -11.27 3.43
CA HIS A 306 -25.38 -10.98 2.52
C HIS A 306 -24.22 -10.16 3.12
N PHE A 307 -24.14 -10.08 4.43
CA PHE A 307 -23.00 -9.56 5.19
C PHE A 307 -22.92 -10.26 6.56
N LYS A 308 -21.74 -10.21 7.18
CA LYS A 308 -21.52 -10.72 8.53
C LYS A 308 -21.22 -9.57 9.49
N VAL A 309 -21.70 -9.73 10.71
CA VAL A 309 -21.49 -8.77 11.79
C VAL A 309 -20.63 -9.39 12.87
N TYR A 310 -19.58 -8.69 13.27
CA TYR A 310 -18.71 -9.11 14.34
C TYR A 310 -18.56 -7.98 15.37
N LEU A 311 -18.50 -8.34 16.64
CA LEU A 311 -17.85 -7.49 17.63
C LEU A 311 -16.35 -7.57 17.42
N ARG A 312 -15.60 -6.50 17.69
CA ARG A 312 -14.13 -6.51 17.67
C ARG A 312 -13.55 -7.67 18.49
N SER A 313 -14.15 -7.99 19.65
CA SER A 313 -13.75 -9.09 20.52
C SER A 313 -13.98 -10.49 19.94
N ASN A 314 -14.84 -10.61 18.92
CA ASN A 314 -15.26 -11.89 18.33
C ASN A 314 -14.83 -12.05 16.88
N MET A 315 -13.88 -11.23 16.41
CA MET A 315 -13.31 -11.40 15.08
C MET A 315 -12.59 -12.76 14.96
N PRO A 316 -12.72 -13.46 13.82
CA PRO A 316 -11.98 -14.69 13.58
C PRO A 316 -10.47 -14.47 13.71
N SER A 317 -9.81 -15.31 14.50
CA SER A 317 -8.38 -15.13 14.85
C SER A 317 -7.44 -15.15 13.64
N TYR A 318 -7.78 -15.87 12.57
CA TYR A 318 -6.95 -15.95 11.37
C TYR A 318 -6.84 -14.62 10.60
N PHE A 319 -7.70 -13.65 10.89
CA PHE A 319 -7.57 -12.30 10.32
C PHE A 319 -6.45 -11.49 10.97
N HIS A 320 -5.96 -11.86 12.13
CA HIS A 320 -5.08 -11.02 12.94
C HIS A 320 -5.62 -9.58 13.05
N PHE A 321 -6.95 -9.46 13.19
CA PHE A 321 -7.68 -8.20 13.12
C PHE A 321 -8.84 -8.19 14.12
N GLY A 322 -8.51 -8.21 15.39
CA GLY A 322 -9.48 -8.25 16.49
C GLY A 322 -8.98 -7.49 17.71
N GLU A 323 -9.73 -7.56 18.81
CA GLU A 323 -9.41 -6.82 20.04
C GLU A 323 -8.03 -7.18 20.60
N LYS A 324 -7.62 -8.45 20.48
CA LYS A 324 -6.33 -8.94 21.00
C LYS A 324 -5.13 -8.47 20.15
N ASP A 325 -5.40 -8.17 18.89
CA ASP A 325 -4.38 -7.75 17.93
C ASP A 325 -4.33 -6.22 17.78
N ASP A 326 -5.35 -5.48 18.24
CA ASP A 326 -5.51 -4.04 18.06
C ASP A 326 -4.59 -3.23 19.00
N VAL A 327 -3.31 -3.18 18.68
CA VAL A 327 -2.27 -2.56 19.51
C VAL A 327 -2.54 -1.06 19.76
N MET A 328 -3.15 -0.38 18.79
CA MET A 328 -3.40 1.07 18.86
C MET A 328 -4.85 1.44 19.15
N GLY A 329 -5.76 0.47 19.35
CA GLY A 329 -7.16 0.72 19.63
C GLY A 329 -7.92 1.36 18.47
N ARG A 330 -7.55 1.06 17.22
CA ARG A 330 -8.07 1.69 16.00
C ARG A 330 -9.10 0.89 15.24
N ILE A 331 -9.33 -0.36 15.62
CA ILE A 331 -10.40 -1.18 15.04
C ILE A 331 -11.75 -0.76 15.64
N GLY A 332 -12.79 -0.69 14.81
CA GLY A 332 -14.15 -0.33 15.26
C GLY A 332 -14.72 -1.34 16.26
N ASP A 333 -15.74 -0.94 17.03
CA ASP A 333 -16.39 -1.82 18.02
C ASP A 333 -17.21 -2.91 17.35
N ILE A 334 -17.89 -2.55 16.24
CA ILE A 334 -18.66 -3.46 15.41
C ILE A 334 -18.13 -3.41 13.99
N LEU A 335 -17.96 -4.56 13.39
CA LEU A 335 -17.47 -4.71 12.02
C LEU A 335 -18.54 -5.39 11.17
N LEU A 336 -18.83 -4.81 10.01
CA LEU A 336 -19.72 -5.40 9.02
C LEU A 336 -18.88 -5.74 7.78
N ILE A 337 -18.88 -7.02 7.42
CA ILE A 337 -18.12 -7.58 6.29
C ILE A 337 -19.12 -8.12 5.28
N PRO A 338 -19.20 -7.56 4.07
CA PRO A 338 -20.11 -8.05 3.04
C PRO A 338 -19.67 -9.42 2.53
N ASP A 339 -20.63 -10.27 2.18
CA ASP A 339 -20.36 -11.53 1.50
C ASP A 339 -19.90 -11.24 0.07
N TRP A 340 -18.70 -11.67 -0.27
CA TRP A 340 -18.19 -11.58 -1.65
C TRP A 340 -19.15 -12.17 -2.66
N PRO A 341 -19.38 -11.56 -3.84
CA PRO A 341 -18.72 -10.38 -4.39
C PRO A 341 -19.47 -9.04 -4.15
N ARG A 342 -20.31 -8.96 -3.13
CA ARG A 342 -21.08 -7.75 -2.80
C ARG A 342 -20.24 -6.74 -2.04
N VAL A 343 -20.65 -5.47 -2.16
CA VAL A 343 -20.06 -4.34 -1.43
C VAL A 343 -21.14 -3.46 -0.84
N PHE A 344 -20.83 -2.76 0.24
CA PHE A 344 -21.66 -1.64 0.68
C PHE A 344 -21.51 -0.45 -0.27
N HIS A 345 -22.63 0.13 -0.68
CA HIS A 345 -22.63 1.27 -1.58
C HIS A 345 -23.69 2.30 -1.18
N PHE A 346 -23.25 3.54 -0.96
CA PHE A 346 -24.09 4.59 -0.35
C PHE A 346 -24.30 5.79 -1.30
N THR A 347 -23.81 5.76 -2.52
CA THR A 347 -23.98 6.86 -3.47
C THR A 347 -25.24 6.63 -4.31
N PRO A 348 -26.30 7.43 -4.11
CA PRO A 348 -27.52 7.29 -4.90
C PRO A 348 -27.25 7.47 -6.40
N ASN A 349 -27.99 6.75 -7.23
CA ASN A 349 -27.98 6.87 -8.69
C ASN A 349 -26.61 6.66 -9.38
N ARG A 350 -25.65 6.01 -8.69
CA ARG A 350 -24.36 5.64 -9.27
C ARG A 350 -24.06 4.19 -8.89
N LYS A 351 -23.65 3.38 -9.86
CA LYS A 351 -23.14 2.03 -9.60
C LYS A 351 -21.75 2.09 -8.94
N PRO A 352 -21.39 1.10 -8.12
CA PRO A 352 -20.01 0.98 -7.65
C PRO A 352 -19.07 0.69 -8.82
N ASN A 353 -17.78 0.76 -8.55
CA ASN A 353 -16.77 0.31 -9.50
C ASN A 353 -16.93 -1.20 -9.76
N PRO A 354 -16.68 -1.68 -11.01
CA PRO A 354 -16.81 -3.10 -11.35
C PRO A 354 -15.72 -3.98 -10.72
N GLY A 355 -14.60 -3.42 -10.28
CA GLY A 355 -13.55 -4.11 -9.56
C GLY A 355 -13.35 -3.57 -8.16
N ALA A 356 -13.08 -4.47 -7.20
CA ALA A 356 -12.75 -4.13 -5.83
C ALA A 356 -11.78 -5.15 -5.20
N HIS A 357 -11.23 -4.75 -4.07
CA HIS A 357 -10.38 -5.55 -3.18
C HIS A 357 -10.70 -5.15 -1.72
N GLY A 358 -10.15 -5.85 -0.72
CA GLY A 358 -10.46 -5.61 0.70
C GLY A 358 -11.17 -6.78 1.36
N PHE A 359 -11.53 -7.80 0.59
CA PHE A 359 -12.19 -9.02 1.04
C PHE A 359 -11.23 -9.96 1.80
N ASP A 360 -11.80 -11.00 2.41
CA ASP A 360 -11.08 -12.06 3.11
C ASP A 360 -10.13 -12.81 2.16
N PRO A 361 -8.79 -12.65 2.27
CA PRO A 361 -7.84 -13.25 1.35
C PRO A 361 -7.76 -14.77 1.48
N TYR A 362 -8.19 -15.34 2.60
CA TYR A 362 -8.19 -16.78 2.79
C TYR A 362 -9.41 -17.48 2.16
N LYS A 363 -10.45 -16.71 1.81
CA LYS A 363 -11.65 -17.21 1.13
C LYS A 363 -11.75 -16.77 -0.32
N VAL A 364 -11.20 -15.60 -0.65
CA VAL A 364 -11.27 -15.00 -1.98
C VAL A 364 -9.88 -14.94 -2.58
N LYS A 365 -9.51 -15.96 -3.34
CA LYS A 365 -8.17 -16.08 -3.93
C LYS A 365 -7.83 -14.91 -4.87
N ASP A 366 -8.82 -14.24 -5.43
CA ASP A 366 -8.62 -13.03 -6.24
C ASP A 366 -7.97 -11.87 -5.47
N MET A 367 -7.96 -11.93 -4.12
CA MET A 367 -7.24 -10.98 -3.28
C MET A 367 -5.74 -11.24 -3.24
N HIS A 368 -5.29 -12.44 -3.65
CA HIS A 368 -3.87 -12.76 -3.62
C HIS A 368 -3.08 -11.89 -4.60
N ALA A 369 -1.94 -11.44 -4.13
CA ALA A 369 -0.98 -10.58 -4.78
C ALA A 369 0.12 -11.36 -5.51
N SER A 370 0.83 -10.69 -6.39
CA SER A 370 2.02 -11.21 -7.06
C SER A 370 3.28 -11.06 -6.20
N PHE A 371 4.20 -12.02 -6.33
CA PHE A 371 5.57 -11.94 -5.81
C PHE A 371 6.57 -12.52 -6.81
N PHE A 372 7.55 -11.70 -7.19
CA PHE A 372 8.67 -12.07 -8.04
C PHE A 372 9.97 -11.48 -7.48
N ALA A 373 11.07 -12.23 -7.59
CA ALA A 373 12.37 -11.74 -7.15
C ALA A 373 13.48 -12.25 -8.06
N TRP A 374 14.40 -11.37 -8.45
CA TRP A 374 15.52 -11.72 -9.31
C TRP A 374 16.76 -10.85 -9.01
N GLY A 375 17.90 -11.28 -9.53
CA GLY A 375 19.17 -10.61 -9.31
C GLY A 375 20.14 -11.40 -8.44
N PRO A 376 21.27 -10.80 -8.05
CA PRO A 376 22.38 -11.54 -7.44
C PRO A 376 22.06 -12.22 -6.11
N ALA A 377 21.15 -11.67 -5.29
CA ALA A 377 20.83 -12.23 -3.99
C ALA A 377 19.99 -13.52 -4.05
N PHE A 378 19.27 -13.76 -5.16
CA PHE A 378 18.26 -14.82 -5.23
C PHE A 378 18.74 -16.09 -5.91
N LYS A 379 18.20 -17.23 -5.47
CA LYS A 379 18.30 -18.50 -6.19
C LYS A 379 17.61 -18.40 -7.55
N SER A 380 17.99 -19.24 -8.48
CA SER A 380 17.44 -19.27 -9.86
C SER A 380 16.43 -20.40 -10.01
N ASN A 381 15.48 -20.27 -10.92
CA ASN A 381 14.47 -21.26 -11.29
C ASN A 381 13.68 -21.82 -10.08
N LEU A 382 13.36 -20.95 -9.12
CA LEU A 382 12.71 -21.37 -7.89
C LEU A 382 11.25 -20.92 -7.86
N LYS A 383 10.33 -21.87 -7.81
CA LYS A 383 8.93 -21.63 -7.44
C LYS A 383 8.73 -21.99 -5.97
N ILE A 384 8.03 -21.11 -5.24
CA ILE A 384 7.69 -21.33 -3.83
C ILE A 384 6.17 -21.32 -3.64
N PRO A 385 5.66 -22.01 -2.61
CA PRO A 385 4.27 -21.90 -2.21
C PRO A 385 3.84 -20.47 -1.88
N SER A 386 2.55 -20.27 -1.77
CA SER A 386 1.98 -19.01 -1.27
C SER A 386 2.48 -18.70 0.14
N PHE A 387 2.69 -17.42 0.42
CA PHE A 387 3.14 -16.94 1.73
C PHE A 387 2.54 -15.55 2.04
N GLU A 388 2.49 -15.17 3.30
CA GLU A 388 1.93 -13.90 3.74
C GLU A 388 2.89 -12.74 3.53
N ASN A 389 2.36 -11.57 3.15
CA ASN A 389 3.10 -10.37 2.75
C ASN A 389 4.02 -9.80 3.85
N VAL A 390 3.73 -10.04 5.12
CA VAL A 390 4.59 -9.66 6.26
C VAL A 390 6.00 -10.29 6.20
N ASN A 391 6.14 -11.38 5.43
CA ASN A 391 7.44 -12.06 5.24
C ASN A 391 8.36 -11.37 4.23
N VAL A 392 7.93 -10.31 3.55
CA VAL A 392 8.78 -9.52 2.64
C VAL A 392 9.82 -8.71 3.42
N TYR A 393 9.45 -8.18 4.59
CA TYR A 393 10.36 -7.43 5.45
C TYR A 393 11.64 -8.21 5.81
N PRO A 394 11.56 -9.46 6.31
CA PRO A 394 12.75 -10.28 6.57
C PRO A 394 13.60 -10.56 5.32
N ILE A 395 13.00 -10.66 4.13
CA ILE A 395 13.77 -10.85 2.88
C ILE A 395 14.67 -9.64 2.63
N VAL A 396 14.11 -8.44 2.67
CA VAL A 396 14.85 -7.20 2.40
C VAL A 396 15.92 -6.95 3.45
N THR A 397 15.56 -7.07 4.74
CA THR A 397 16.51 -6.84 5.85
C THR A 397 17.69 -7.79 5.79
N LYS A 398 17.45 -9.06 5.42
CA LYS A 398 18.50 -10.07 5.29
C LYS A 398 19.45 -9.79 4.14
N ILE A 399 18.94 -9.38 2.96
CA ILE A 399 19.78 -8.99 1.82
C ILE A 399 20.68 -7.81 2.19
N LEU A 400 20.12 -6.80 2.85
CA LEU A 400 20.85 -5.57 3.19
C LEU A 400 21.70 -5.70 4.46
N GLY A 401 21.57 -6.82 5.20
CA GLY A 401 22.27 -7.05 6.47
C GLY A 401 21.80 -6.13 7.60
N LEU A 402 20.55 -5.66 7.53
CA LEU A 402 19.94 -4.79 8.55
C LEU A 402 19.53 -5.62 9.77
N LYS A 403 19.79 -5.10 10.94
CA LYS A 403 19.44 -5.72 12.22
C LYS A 403 18.24 -5.00 12.85
N TYR A 404 17.28 -5.77 13.33
CA TYR A 404 16.14 -5.26 14.09
C TYR A 404 15.93 -6.08 15.35
N THR A 405 15.47 -5.45 16.41
CA THR A 405 15.17 -6.06 17.71
C THR A 405 13.69 -6.03 18.04
N GLU A 406 12.93 -5.19 17.36
CA GLU A 406 11.47 -5.13 17.49
C GLU A 406 10.86 -6.43 16.98
N LYS A 407 9.89 -6.96 17.73
CA LYS A 407 9.13 -8.14 17.30
C LYS A 407 8.30 -7.77 16.09
N ILE A 408 8.39 -8.59 15.05
CA ILE A 408 7.53 -8.51 13.86
C ILE A 408 6.68 -9.77 13.73
N ASP A 409 5.69 -9.76 12.84
CA ASP A 409 4.86 -10.95 12.55
C ASP A 409 5.48 -11.81 11.47
N GLY A 410 6.24 -11.20 10.56
CA GLY A 410 6.97 -11.91 9.53
C GLY A 410 8.09 -12.80 10.09
N THR A 411 8.36 -13.91 9.40
CA THR A 411 9.43 -14.87 9.73
C THR A 411 10.51 -14.90 8.65
N SER A 412 11.69 -15.42 8.97
CA SER A 412 12.78 -15.57 8.01
C SER A 412 12.63 -16.75 7.06
N GLU A 413 11.63 -17.61 7.23
CA GLU A 413 11.49 -18.88 6.49
C GLU A 413 11.51 -18.71 4.97
N VAL A 414 10.80 -17.69 4.46
CA VAL A 414 10.78 -17.38 3.03
C VAL A 414 12.16 -16.90 2.59
N ALA A 415 12.77 -15.97 3.34
CA ALA A 415 14.11 -15.46 3.05
C ALA A 415 15.15 -16.59 2.98
N ASP A 416 15.15 -17.51 3.96
CA ASP A 416 16.07 -18.65 4.02
C ASP A 416 15.91 -19.59 2.82
N LYS A 417 14.68 -19.73 2.34
CA LYS A 417 14.36 -20.57 1.19
C LYS A 417 14.84 -19.97 -0.14
N ILE A 418 14.71 -18.66 -0.33
CA ILE A 418 14.89 -18.01 -1.63
C ILE A 418 16.24 -17.34 -1.84
N LEU A 419 16.95 -16.97 -0.76
CA LEU A 419 18.26 -16.33 -0.84
C LEU A 419 19.38 -17.34 -1.07
N LYS A 420 20.43 -16.91 -1.83
CA LYS A 420 21.63 -17.75 -2.09
C LYS A 420 22.46 -17.95 -0.83
N ASN A 421 22.63 -16.87 -0.06
CA ASN A 421 23.36 -16.84 1.21
C ASN A 421 22.43 -16.25 2.25
N PRO A 422 21.66 -17.08 2.92
CA PRO A 422 20.67 -16.64 3.88
C PRO A 422 21.26 -16.21 5.23
#